data_c6bca9adb2df41b5ea05f2881165502b
#
_entry.id   c6bca9adb2df41b5ea05f2881165502b
#
_cell.length_a   1.000
_cell.length_b   1.000
_cell.length_c   1.000
_cell.angle_alpha   90.00
_cell.angle_beta   90.00
_cell.angle_gamma   90.00
#
_symmetry.space_group_name_H-M   'P 1'
#
loop_
_entity.id
_entity.type
_entity.pdbx_description
1 polymer ?
#
loop_
_entity_poly.entity_id
_entity_poly.type
_entity_poly.pdbx_seq_one_letter_code
_entity_poly.pdbx_strand_id
1 'polypeptide(L)'
;MTALGQPSGSTAGQRVAGQKIAGKNSATGRKPGRAIGLRVTVAVTLAVLLLGSTLVKGVVVGNGAADALAKEVGNSMTGLAQSLARQLDLTMWARANQIAALSRIDALKDPAVAQSTIDELKRRDPTIAWIGMTDVNGRVVAASNGLLMGADISSRPVHQEGMKGLFVGDVHEAMALRGKVPYLEGETPKFVDVSAPLQKADGTVVGVLAAHYSWEWAHVSIRQLIEPLTDRKGLTLYILSADGTVLIGPDSAVGKPLPVPTSRLRDGWSSEVWPDGVTYVTGVAHGKGLHDYAGLGWTVVASQPAGIVYAQTNRLRATIVTSGAVLALLFSVIGWFAAGRIARPLGAIADAAERIGKGERGVAIPDVGGAAEIGRLSASLRE
;
A
#
# COMPACT_ATOMS: atom_id res chain seq x y z
N MET A 1 -53.69 -0.30 39.10
CA MET A 1 -54.46 -1.31 39.81
C MET A 1 -53.46 -2.00 40.72
N THR A 2 -53.43 -1.60 41.95
CA THR A 2 -54.02 -2.19 43.13
C THR A 2 -53.22 -3.41 43.56
N ALA A 3 -52.68 -3.60 44.71
CA ALA A 3 -52.71 -3.06 46.03
C ALA A 3 -51.97 -4.07 46.90
N LEU A 4 -51.11 -3.62 47.81
CA LEU A 4 -51.30 -3.67 49.24
C LEU A 4 -51.36 -5.05 49.93
N GLY A 5 -50.53 -5.21 50.97
CA GLY A 5 -50.79 -6.10 52.03
C GLY A 5 -49.61 -6.39 52.97
N GLN A 6 -49.30 -5.52 53.89
CA GLN A 6 -48.86 -5.89 55.25
C GLN A 6 -50.14 -6.31 56.09
N PRO A 7 -50.08 -6.80 57.33
CA PRO A 7 -49.08 -6.59 58.37
C PRO A 7 -48.99 -7.72 59.48
N SER A 8 -48.18 -7.40 60.50
CA SER A 8 -48.30 -7.74 61.94
C SER A 8 -47.94 -9.17 62.36
N GLY A 9 -47.32 -9.43 63.48
CA GLY A 9 -47.01 -8.72 64.67
C GLY A 9 -46.61 -9.71 65.76
N SER A 10 -45.98 -9.15 66.77
CA SER A 10 -46.12 -9.47 68.21
C SER A 10 -45.28 -10.58 68.83
N THR A 11 -44.40 -10.23 69.58
CA THR A 11 -44.19 -10.01 71.02
C THR A 11 -43.44 -11.10 71.81
N ALA A 12 -42.45 -10.59 72.52
CA ALA A 12 -42.09 -10.80 73.92
C ALA A 12 -41.47 -12.12 74.37
N GLY A 13 -40.35 -11.96 75.03
CA GLY A 13 -39.81 -12.97 75.93
C GLY A 13 -38.40 -12.65 76.43
N GLN A 14 -38.33 -11.73 77.41
CA GLN A 14 -37.13 -11.49 78.22
C GLN A 14 -36.72 -12.75 78.99
N ARG A 15 -35.42 -13.09 78.97
CA ARG A 15 -34.74 -13.54 80.23
C ARG A 15 -33.26 -13.21 80.19
N VAL A 16 -32.87 -12.48 81.20
CA VAL A 16 -31.51 -12.11 81.61
C VAL A 16 -30.86 -13.33 82.25
N ALA A 17 -29.63 -13.63 81.94
CA ALA A 17 -28.62 -14.12 82.90
C ALA A 17 -27.22 -14.29 82.21
N GLY A 18 -26.24 -13.70 82.85
CA GLY A 18 -24.96 -14.33 83.06
C GLY A 18 -23.78 -13.98 82.16
N GLN A 19 -23.23 -12.92 82.50
CA GLN A 19 -21.84 -12.46 82.33
C GLN A 19 -20.79 -13.59 82.34
N LYS A 20 -19.99 -13.70 81.26
CA LYS A 20 -18.55 -14.07 81.40
C LYS A 20 -17.75 -13.41 80.28
N ILE A 21 -17.09 -12.37 80.69
CA ILE A 21 -16.07 -11.70 79.86
C ILE A 21 -14.88 -12.66 79.76
N ALA A 22 -14.63 -13.25 78.57
CA ALA A 22 -13.35 -13.83 78.20
C ALA A 22 -12.81 -13.04 77.00
N GLY A 23 -11.97 -12.09 77.29
CA GLY A 23 -11.21 -11.36 76.31
C GLY A 23 -10.35 -12.32 75.54
N LYS A 24 -10.69 -12.53 74.24
CA LYS A 24 -9.84 -13.16 73.30
C LYS A 24 -9.34 -12.04 72.33
N ASN A 25 -8.28 -11.34 72.74
CA ASN A 25 -7.48 -10.51 71.86
C ASN A 25 -6.88 -11.44 70.78
N SER A 26 -7.62 -11.68 69.75
CA SER A 26 -7.02 -12.19 68.50
C SER A 26 -6.32 -11.04 67.80
N ALA A 27 -5.05 -10.79 68.19
CA ALA A 27 -4.14 -10.02 67.38
C ALA A 27 -3.96 -10.79 66.06
N THR A 28 -4.73 -10.42 65.05
CA THR A 28 -4.45 -10.80 63.68
C THR A 28 -3.11 -10.19 63.31
N GLY A 29 -2.06 -10.99 63.51
CA GLY A 29 -0.72 -10.68 63.03
C GLY A 29 -0.73 -10.52 61.51
N ARG A 30 -0.97 -9.29 61.07
CA ARG A 30 -0.70 -8.90 59.68
C ARG A 30 0.81 -9.12 59.51
N LYS A 31 1.18 -10.19 58.78
CA LYS A 31 2.57 -10.39 58.35
C LYS A 31 2.99 -9.09 57.67
N PRO A 32 4.10 -8.44 58.09
CA PRO A 32 4.58 -7.24 57.43
C PRO A 32 4.83 -7.61 55.98
N GLY A 33 4.05 -7.01 55.06
CA GLY A 33 4.33 -7.12 53.63
C GLY A 33 5.79 -6.77 53.42
N ARG A 34 6.51 -7.59 52.69
CA ARG A 34 7.94 -7.40 52.36
C ARG A 34 8.09 -6.00 51.75
N ALA A 35 8.49 -5.02 52.54
CA ALA A 35 8.71 -3.65 52.07
C ALA A 35 9.80 -3.66 50.97
N ILE A 36 9.42 -3.25 49.78
CA ILE A 36 10.35 -3.13 48.67
C ILE A 36 11.33 -2.00 49.00
N GLY A 37 12.64 -2.31 49.05
CA GLY A 37 13.66 -1.32 49.39
C GLY A 37 13.68 -0.16 48.40
N LEU A 38 13.97 1.05 48.89
CA LEU A 38 14.02 2.30 48.11
C LEU A 38 14.80 2.19 46.79
N ARG A 39 15.89 1.42 46.78
CA ARG A 39 16.71 1.19 45.57
C ARG A 39 15.93 0.50 44.46
N VAL A 40 15.20 -0.58 44.84
CA VAL A 40 14.37 -1.34 43.87
C VAL A 40 13.24 -0.45 43.36
N THR A 41 12.59 0.28 44.26
CA THR A 41 11.49 1.19 43.88
C THR A 41 11.96 2.25 42.88
N VAL A 42 13.09 2.94 43.14
CA VAL A 42 13.62 3.99 42.25
C VAL A 42 14.03 3.37 40.90
N ALA A 43 14.77 2.27 40.90
CA ALA A 43 15.22 1.62 39.66
C ALA A 43 14.05 1.15 38.80
N VAL A 44 13.05 0.48 39.40
CA VAL A 44 11.85 0.00 38.70
C VAL A 44 11.00 1.16 38.19
N THR A 45 10.81 2.21 38.99
CA THR A 45 10.04 3.39 38.55
C THR A 45 10.67 4.08 37.35
N LEU A 46 12.01 4.27 37.36
CA LEU A 46 12.75 4.82 36.22
C LEU A 46 12.64 3.91 34.99
N ALA A 47 12.81 2.60 35.17
CA ALA A 47 12.65 1.65 34.08
C ALA A 47 11.27 1.73 33.44
N VAL A 48 10.20 1.69 34.27
CA VAL A 48 8.82 1.72 33.79
C VAL A 48 8.50 3.04 33.08
N LEU A 49 8.91 4.19 33.63
CA LEU A 49 8.67 5.50 33.02
C LEU A 49 9.39 5.65 31.68
N LEU A 50 10.65 5.22 31.60
CA LEU A 50 11.45 5.34 30.37
C LEU A 50 10.95 4.35 29.31
N LEU A 51 10.69 3.11 29.66
CA LEU A 51 10.15 2.10 28.74
C LEU A 51 8.76 2.49 28.26
N GLY A 52 7.89 2.93 29.18
CA GLY A 52 6.54 3.39 28.84
C GLY A 52 6.58 4.60 27.90
N SER A 53 7.39 5.60 28.21
CA SER A 53 7.58 6.77 27.32
C SER A 53 8.11 6.38 25.95
N THR A 54 9.11 5.50 25.89
CA THR A 54 9.70 5.03 24.63
C THR A 54 8.70 4.23 23.81
N LEU A 55 7.92 3.36 24.45
CA LEU A 55 6.89 2.57 23.78
C LEU A 55 5.81 3.48 23.17
N VAL A 56 5.32 4.46 23.95
CA VAL A 56 4.34 5.43 23.44
C VAL A 56 4.89 6.21 22.26
N LYS A 57 6.13 6.74 22.37
CA LYS A 57 6.78 7.45 21.26
C LYS A 57 6.98 6.54 20.05
N GLY A 58 7.44 5.30 20.24
CA GLY A 58 7.63 4.32 19.17
C GLY A 58 6.32 3.99 18.43
N VAL A 59 5.20 3.88 19.16
CA VAL A 59 3.88 3.64 18.55
C VAL A 59 3.37 4.89 17.83
N VAL A 60 3.36 6.04 18.49
CA VAL A 60 2.80 7.28 17.91
C VAL A 60 3.60 7.75 16.69
N VAL A 61 4.92 7.84 16.82
CA VAL A 61 5.79 8.26 15.70
C VAL A 61 5.79 7.21 14.61
N GLY A 62 5.83 5.91 14.97
CA GLY A 62 5.83 4.81 14.00
C GLY A 62 4.55 4.75 13.16
N ASN A 63 3.38 4.90 13.79
CA ASN A 63 2.10 4.88 13.07
C ASN A 63 1.97 6.14 12.17
N GLY A 64 2.26 7.33 12.71
CA GLY A 64 2.20 8.55 11.91
C GLY A 64 3.16 8.54 10.70
N ALA A 65 4.36 8.00 10.87
CA ALA A 65 5.31 7.84 9.76
C ALA A 65 4.84 6.79 8.75
N ALA A 66 4.23 5.69 9.20
CA ALA A 66 3.68 4.67 8.31
C ALA A 66 2.53 5.22 7.47
N ASP A 67 1.59 5.96 8.08
CA ASP A 67 0.46 6.57 7.38
C ASP A 67 0.91 7.62 6.36
N ALA A 68 1.87 8.48 6.73
CA ALA A 68 2.44 9.47 5.83
C ALA A 68 3.13 8.81 4.63
N LEU A 69 3.92 7.76 4.87
CA LEU A 69 4.60 6.99 3.83
C LEU A 69 3.60 6.25 2.93
N ALA A 70 2.54 5.65 3.51
CA ALA A 70 1.48 5.00 2.74
C ALA A 70 0.82 5.97 1.77
N LYS A 71 0.51 7.18 2.24
CA LYS A 71 -0.09 8.23 1.41
C LYS A 71 0.86 8.71 0.32
N GLU A 72 2.13 8.92 0.64
CA GLU A 72 3.14 9.34 -0.33
C GLU A 72 3.35 8.29 -1.42
N VAL A 73 3.58 7.03 -1.02
CA VAL A 73 3.75 5.92 -1.96
C VAL A 73 2.46 5.69 -2.76
N GLY A 74 1.30 5.70 -2.11
CA GLY A 74 0.00 5.55 -2.77
C GLY A 74 -0.25 6.63 -3.83
N ASN A 75 0.00 7.89 -3.51
CA ASN A 75 -0.09 8.99 -4.48
C ASN A 75 0.89 8.81 -5.63
N SER A 76 2.11 8.37 -5.34
CA SER A 76 3.11 8.07 -6.37
C SER A 76 2.68 6.92 -7.29
N MET A 77 2.09 5.83 -6.73
CA MET A 77 1.52 4.73 -7.52
C MET A 77 0.38 5.23 -8.42
N THR A 78 -0.51 6.06 -7.87
CA THR A 78 -1.59 6.69 -8.65
C THR A 78 -1.03 7.56 -9.78
N GLY A 79 -0.02 8.37 -9.50
CA GLY A 79 0.65 9.20 -10.51
C GLY A 79 1.27 8.39 -11.65
N LEU A 80 1.90 7.26 -11.33
CA LEU A 80 2.43 6.33 -12.33
C LEU A 80 1.31 5.73 -13.18
N ALA A 81 0.24 5.24 -12.55
CA ALA A 81 -0.90 4.68 -13.24
C ALA A 81 -1.56 5.72 -14.17
N GLN A 82 -1.76 6.95 -13.69
CA GLN A 82 -2.32 8.05 -14.48
C GLN A 82 -1.43 8.44 -15.66
N SER A 83 -0.12 8.48 -15.45
CA SER A 83 0.84 8.81 -16.51
C SER A 83 0.80 7.78 -17.63
N LEU A 84 0.80 6.49 -17.27
CA LEU A 84 0.71 5.42 -18.25
C LEU A 84 -0.65 5.40 -18.96
N ALA A 85 -1.77 5.49 -18.22
CA ALA A 85 -3.11 5.53 -18.83
C ALA A 85 -3.25 6.68 -19.84
N ARG A 86 -2.76 7.86 -19.49
CA ARG A 86 -2.75 9.03 -20.39
C ARG A 86 -1.87 8.82 -21.61
N GLN A 87 -0.70 8.18 -21.45
CA GLN A 87 0.19 7.87 -22.56
C GLN A 87 -0.44 6.86 -23.52
N LEU A 88 -1.14 5.84 -22.98
CA LEU A 88 -1.88 4.87 -23.80
C LEU A 88 -2.97 5.56 -24.60
N ASP A 89 -3.80 6.39 -23.96
CA ASP A 89 -4.88 7.16 -24.61
C ASP A 89 -4.33 8.09 -25.68
N LEU A 90 -3.25 8.84 -25.40
CA LEU A 90 -2.61 9.74 -26.36
C LEU A 90 -2.09 8.98 -27.59
N THR A 91 -1.47 7.84 -27.35
CA THR A 91 -0.93 7.01 -28.44
C THR A 91 -2.03 6.46 -29.33
N MET A 92 -3.11 5.96 -28.73
CA MET A 92 -4.26 5.43 -29.48
C MET A 92 -5.01 6.54 -30.23
N TRP A 93 -5.21 7.70 -29.60
CA TRP A 93 -5.79 8.87 -30.27
C TRP A 93 -4.95 9.30 -31.48
N ALA A 94 -3.62 9.40 -31.32
CA ALA A 94 -2.73 9.80 -32.41
C ALA A 94 -2.81 8.84 -33.60
N ARG A 95 -2.86 7.52 -33.34
CA ARG A 95 -3.02 6.49 -34.38
C ARG A 95 -4.38 6.57 -35.06
N ALA A 96 -5.46 6.71 -34.25
CA ALA A 96 -6.78 6.86 -34.78
C ALA A 96 -6.90 8.09 -35.68
N ASN A 97 -6.36 9.21 -35.24
CA ASN A 97 -6.36 10.47 -36.00
C ASN A 97 -5.49 10.37 -37.28
N GLN A 98 -4.37 9.67 -37.21
CA GLN A 98 -3.52 9.40 -38.40
C GLN A 98 -4.30 8.63 -39.47
N ILE A 99 -4.94 7.53 -39.13
CA ILE A 99 -5.73 6.71 -40.05
C ILE A 99 -6.94 7.50 -40.59
N ALA A 100 -7.66 8.21 -39.70
CA ALA A 100 -8.76 9.06 -40.10
C ALA A 100 -8.37 10.18 -41.06
N ALA A 101 -7.21 10.83 -40.85
CA ALA A 101 -6.72 11.86 -41.74
C ALA A 101 -6.31 11.28 -43.11
N LEU A 102 -5.61 10.17 -43.10
CA LEU A 102 -5.18 9.49 -44.34
C LEU A 102 -6.37 9.01 -45.17
N SER A 103 -7.41 8.47 -44.52
CA SER A 103 -8.61 7.96 -45.20
C SER A 103 -9.37 9.04 -45.97
N ARG A 104 -9.18 10.32 -45.65
CA ARG A 104 -9.80 11.47 -46.30
C ARG A 104 -9.00 11.99 -47.51
N ILE A 105 -7.77 11.53 -47.71
CA ILE A 105 -6.96 11.98 -48.86
C ILE A 105 -7.47 11.31 -50.13
N ASP A 106 -7.88 12.10 -51.12
CA ASP A 106 -8.46 11.57 -52.34
C ASP A 106 -7.50 10.70 -53.15
N ALA A 107 -6.23 11.05 -53.19
CA ALA A 107 -5.21 10.27 -53.86
C ALA A 107 -5.07 8.85 -53.32
N LEU A 108 -5.31 8.63 -52.01
CA LEU A 108 -5.23 7.31 -51.38
C LEU A 108 -6.40 6.37 -51.72
N LYS A 109 -7.39 6.85 -52.49
CA LYS A 109 -8.47 5.99 -53.00
C LYS A 109 -8.06 5.23 -54.26
N ASP A 110 -6.96 5.61 -54.88
CA ASP A 110 -6.28 4.83 -55.93
C ASP A 110 -5.36 3.80 -55.28
N PRO A 111 -5.59 2.48 -55.50
CA PRO A 111 -4.78 1.42 -54.92
C PRO A 111 -3.28 1.54 -55.22
N ALA A 112 -2.88 2.06 -56.39
CA ALA A 112 -1.47 2.21 -56.76
C ALA A 112 -0.79 3.30 -55.92
N VAL A 113 -1.48 4.42 -55.69
CA VAL A 113 -0.99 5.51 -54.83
C VAL A 113 -1.01 5.07 -53.37
N ALA A 114 -2.06 4.38 -52.94
CA ALA A 114 -2.18 3.84 -51.59
C ALA A 114 -1.03 2.88 -51.27
N GLN A 115 -0.64 1.99 -52.18
CA GLN A 115 0.44 1.03 -51.99
C GLN A 115 1.76 1.72 -51.61
N SER A 116 2.17 2.76 -52.37
CA SER A 116 3.39 3.48 -52.08
C SER A 116 3.39 4.20 -50.72
N THR A 117 2.26 4.78 -50.37
CA THR A 117 2.06 5.45 -49.06
C THR A 117 2.06 4.46 -47.92
N ILE A 118 1.39 3.33 -48.09
CA ILE A 118 1.31 2.24 -47.08
C ILE A 118 2.73 1.68 -46.81
N ASP A 119 3.50 1.42 -47.83
CA ASP A 119 4.88 0.91 -47.69
C ASP A 119 5.80 1.92 -47.00
N GLU A 120 5.64 3.24 -47.31
CA GLU A 120 6.39 4.30 -46.61
C GLU A 120 6.02 4.41 -45.15
N LEU A 121 4.71 4.37 -44.80
CA LEU A 121 4.26 4.40 -43.45
C LEU A 121 4.80 3.22 -42.66
N LYS A 122 4.69 2.00 -43.18
CA LYS A 122 5.23 0.78 -42.54
C LYS A 122 6.74 0.88 -42.31
N ARG A 123 7.49 1.46 -43.25
CA ARG A 123 8.93 1.62 -43.11
C ARG A 123 9.32 2.62 -42.03
N ARG A 124 8.54 3.71 -41.86
CA ARG A 124 8.80 4.76 -40.88
C ARG A 124 8.28 4.43 -39.47
N ASP A 125 7.20 3.69 -39.39
CA ASP A 125 6.63 3.27 -38.11
C ASP A 125 6.69 1.74 -37.96
N PRO A 126 7.73 1.22 -37.25
CA PRO A 126 7.88 -0.21 -37.04
C PRO A 126 6.78 -0.79 -36.14
N THR A 127 6.02 0.05 -35.40
CA THR A 127 4.89 -0.40 -34.58
C THR A 127 3.67 -0.81 -35.41
N ILE A 128 3.56 -0.36 -36.66
CA ILE A 128 2.58 -0.84 -37.60
C ILE A 128 2.94 -2.28 -37.99
N ALA A 129 2.20 -3.26 -37.49
CA ALA A 129 2.39 -4.66 -37.86
C ALA A 129 1.91 -4.91 -39.29
N TRP A 130 0.75 -4.36 -39.63
CA TRP A 130 0.15 -4.41 -40.96
C TRP A 130 -0.70 -3.14 -41.18
N ILE A 131 -0.68 -2.60 -42.39
CA ILE A 131 -1.61 -1.58 -42.85
C ILE A 131 -2.04 -1.94 -44.28
N GLY A 132 -3.31 -1.77 -44.57
CA GLY A 132 -3.88 -2.11 -45.86
C GLY A 132 -5.15 -1.35 -46.18
N MET A 133 -5.49 -1.36 -47.45
CA MET A 133 -6.72 -0.82 -48.01
C MET A 133 -7.57 -1.94 -48.56
N THR A 134 -8.88 -1.90 -48.27
CA THR A 134 -9.85 -2.80 -48.91
C THR A 134 -10.77 -2.05 -49.85
N ASP A 135 -11.40 -2.79 -50.76
CA ASP A 135 -12.58 -2.32 -51.45
C ASP A 135 -13.83 -2.43 -50.60
N VAL A 136 -14.98 -2.04 -51.14
CA VAL A 136 -16.31 -2.11 -50.47
C VAL A 136 -16.72 -3.54 -50.08
N ASN A 137 -16.21 -4.55 -50.76
CA ASN A 137 -16.53 -5.95 -50.55
C ASN A 137 -15.56 -6.60 -49.53
N GLY A 138 -14.62 -5.84 -48.97
CA GLY A 138 -13.64 -6.35 -48.01
C GLY A 138 -12.45 -7.07 -48.63
N ARG A 139 -12.24 -6.99 -49.98
CA ARG A 139 -11.04 -7.51 -50.63
C ARG A 139 -9.89 -6.54 -50.43
N VAL A 140 -8.74 -7.03 -49.95
CA VAL A 140 -7.52 -6.22 -49.80
C VAL A 140 -6.94 -5.87 -51.17
N VAL A 141 -6.84 -4.58 -51.47
CA VAL A 141 -6.39 -4.02 -52.78
C VAL A 141 -5.03 -3.36 -52.71
N ALA A 142 -4.59 -2.95 -51.53
CA ALA A 142 -3.23 -2.47 -51.26
C ALA A 142 -2.83 -2.89 -49.83
N ALA A 143 -1.59 -3.29 -49.59
CA ALA A 143 -1.17 -3.71 -48.26
C ALA A 143 0.36 -3.67 -48.09
N SER A 144 0.80 -3.34 -46.86
CA SER A 144 2.22 -3.32 -46.51
C SER A 144 2.89 -4.66 -46.81
N ASN A 145 4.03 -4.58 -47.49
CA ASN A 145 4.80 -5.75 -47.93
C ASN A 145 3.98 -6.78 -48.74
N GLY A 146 2.86 -6.36 -49.34
CA GLY A 146 1.96 -7.25 -50.07
C GLY A 146 1.23 -8.29 -49.22
N LEU A 147 1.29 -8.17 -47.89
CA LEU A 147 0.65 -9.13 -46.97
C LEU A 147 -0.87 -9.08 -47.09
N LEU A 148 -1.51 -10.23 -47.24
CA LEU A 148 -2.96 -10.39 -47.40
C LEU A 148 -3.54 -9.82 -48.70
N MET A 149 -2.72 -9.41 -49.70
CA MET A 149 -3.21 -8.95 -51.00
C MET A 149 -4.20 -9.93 -51.62
N GLY A 150 -5.35 -9.41 -52.07
CA GLY A 150 -6.44 -10.20 -52.61
C GLY A 150 -7.24 -11.01 -51.63
N ALA A 151 -6.87 -11.06 -50.34
CA ALA A 151 -7.62 -11.76 -49.31
C ALA A 151 -8.96 -11.05 -49.03
N ASP A 152 -9.97 -11.83 -48.70
CA ASP A 152 -11.26 -11.33 -48.23
C ASP A 152 -11.23 -11.22 -46.69
N ILE A 153 -11.39 -9.99 -46.20
CA ILE A 153 -11.51 -9.66 -44.77
C ILE A 153 -12.86 -9.03 -44.43
N SER A 154 -13.88 -9.20 -45.27
CA SER A 154 -15.23 -8.64 -45.11
C SER A 154 -15.88 -9.04 -43.77
N SER A 155 -15.56 -10.23 -43.26
CA SER A 155 -16.07 -10.72 -41.96
C SER A 155 -15.31 -10.20 -40.74
N ARG A 156 -14.24 -9.43 -40.93
CA ARG A 156 -13.41 -8.95 -39.82
C ARG A 156 -13.95 -7.64 -39.26
N PRO A 157 -13.93 -7.46 -37.91
CA PRO A 157 -14.38 -6.23 -37.27
C PRO A 157 -13.72 -4.97 -37.85
N VAL A 158 -12.41 -5.04 -38.13
CA VAL A 158 -11.64 -3.93 -38.71
C VAL A 158 -12.21 -3.43 -40.03
N HIS A 159 -12.81 -4.31 -40.86
CA HIS A 159 -13.51 -3.92 -42.09
C HIS A 159 -14.97 -3.50 -41.80
N GLN A 160 -15.74 -4.33 -41.08
CA GLN A 160 -17.16 -4.11 -40.84
C GLN A 160 -17.43 -2.80 -40.10
N GLU A 161 -16.68 -2.54 -39.02
CA GLU A 161 -16.82 -1.32 -38.25
C GLU A 161 -16.15 -0.12 -38.97
N GLY A 162 -15.03 -0.37 -39.65
CA GLY A 162 -14.34 0.64 -40.47
C GLY A 162 -15.21 1.19 -41.62
N MET A 163 -16.12 0.40 -42.18
CA MET A 163 -17.09 0.86 -43.16
C MET A 163 -18.12 1.84 -42.57
N LYS A 164 -18.43 1.75 -41.29
CA LYS A 164 -19.41 2.62 -40.60
C LYS A 164 -18.81 3.94 -40.13
N GLY A 165 -17.48 3.95 -39.82
CA GLY A 165 -16.79 5.12 -39.31
C GLY A 165 -15.38 4.80 -38.82
N LEU A 166 -14.80 5.77 -38.10
CA LEU A 166 -13.52 5.52 -37.40
C LEU A 166 -13.74 4.45 -36.33
N PHE A 167 -13.03 3.34 -36.47
CA PHE A 167 -13.06 2.23 -35.55
C PHE A 167 -11.70 2.07 -34.86
N VAL A 168 -11.72 1.84 -33.56
CA VAL A 168 -10.56 1.48 -32.74
C VAL A 168 -10.89 0.19 -32.01
N GLY A 169 -10.19 -0.89 -32.37
CA GLY A 169 -10.38 -2.21 -31.78
C GLY A 169 -9.44 -2.45 -30.61
N ASP A 170 -9.92 -3.19 -29.61
CA ASP A 170 -9.13 -3.56 -28.42
C ASP A 170 -8.08 -4.62 -28.74
N VAL A 171 -7.20 -4.87 -27.78
CA VAL A 171 -6.08 -5.82 -27.90
C VAL A 171 -6.59 -7.24 -28.20
N HIS A 172 -6.12 -7.81 -29.29
CA HIS A 172 -6.49 -9.15 -29.71
C HIS A 172 -5.35 -9.86 -30.47
N GLU A 173 -5.49 -11.16 -30.66
CA GLU A 173 -4.60 -11.98 -31.48
C GLU A 173 -5.07 -11.96 -32.95
N ALA A 174 -4.22 -11.51 -33.87
CA ALA A 174 -4.55 -11.54 -35.29
C ALA A 174 -4.10 -12.87 -35.93
N MET A 175 -4.98 -13.85 -35.96
CA MET A 175 -4.72 -15.17 -36.52
C MET A 175 -4.24 -15.15 -37.97
N ALA A 176 -4.73 -14.22 -38.80
CA ALA A 176 -4.35 -14.06 -40.20
C ALA A 176 -2.90 -13.60 -40.40
N LEU A 177 -2.33 -12.93 -39.38
CA LEU A 177 -0.95 -12.42 -39.39
C LEU A 177 0.04 -13.31 -38.64
N ARG A 178 -0.43 -14.40 -38.03
CA ARG A 178 0.42 -15.34 -37.30
C ARG A 178 1.51 -15.90 -38.20
N GLY A 179 2.76 -15.81 -37.75
CA GLY A 179 3.93 -16.26 -38.51
C GLY A 179 4.31 -15.38 -39.71
N LYS A 180 3.58 -14.28 -40.00
CA LYS A 180 3.85 -13.38 -41.12
C LYS A 180 4.44 -12.03 -40.69
N VAL A 181 4.34 -11.72 -39.39
CA VAL A 181 4.91 -10.51 -38.80
C VAL A 181 5.91 -10.88 -37.71
N PRO A 182 7.01 -10.13 -37.55
CA PRO A 182 7.96 -10.38 -36.48
C PRO A 182 7.29 -10.11 -35.12
N TYR A 183 7.55 -10.97 -34.15
CA TYR A 183 7.12 -10.85 -32.76
C TYR A 183 8.23 -11.35 -31.84
N LEU A 184 8.11 -11.10 -30.53
CA LEU A 184 9.04 -11.63 -29.56
C LEU A 184 8.95 -13.15 -29.52
N GLU A 185 10.09 -13.80 -29.42
CA GLU A 185 10.19 -15.26 -29.43
C GLU A 185 9.40 -15.86 -28.25
N GLY A 186 8.48 -16.76 -28.53
CA GLY A 186 7.64 -17.44 -27.51
C GLY A 186 6.32 -16.74 -27.17
N GLU A 187 6.03 -15.54 -27.66
CA GLU A 187 4.77 -14.83 -27.43
C GLU A 187 3.82 -14.92 -28.64
N THR A 188 2.52 -15.01 -28.36
CA THR A 188 1.51 -14.83 -29.41
C THR A 188 1.38 -13.35 -29.71
N PRO A 189 1.56 -12.90 -30.99
CA PRO A 189 1.50 -11.50 -31.32
C PRO A 189 0.11 -10.94 -31.07
N LYS A 190 0.07 -9.84 -30.32
CA LYS A 190 -1.14 -9.09 -30.02
C LYS A 190 -1.11 -7.75 -30.74
N PHE A 191 -2.28 -7.28 -31.11
CA PHE A 191 -2.45 -6.08 -31.92
C PHE A 191 -3.63 -5.26 -31.38
N VAL A 192 -3.60 -3.97 -31.66
CA VAL A 192 -4.75 -3.05 -31.59
C VAL A 192 -5.06 -2.61 -33.01
N ASP A 193 -6.34 -2.46 -33.31
CA ASP A 193 -6.82 -2.11 -34.65
C ASP A 193 -7.23 -0.66 -34.73
N VAL A 194 -6.97 -0.06 -35.87
CA VAL A 194 -7.55 1.22 -36.25
C VAL A 194 -7.98 1.12 -37.70
N SER A 195 -9.22 1.52 -37.99
CA SER A 195 -9.70 1.61 -39.37
C SER A 195 -10.64 2.78 -39.59
N ALA A 196 -10.70 3.26 -40.81
CA ALA A 196 -11.58 4.36 -41.18
C ALA A 196 -12.07 4.19 -42.64
N PRO A 197 -13.27 4.66 -42.94
CA PRO A 197 -13.82 4.55 -44.28
C PRO A 197 -13.10 5.48 -45.25
N LEU A 198 -12.78 4.99 -46.43
CA LEU A 198 -12.28 5.78 -47.56
C LEU A 198 -13.49 6.39 -48.26
N GLN A 199 -13.74 7.69 -47.99
CA GLN A 199 -14.88 8.41 -48.51
C GLN A 199 -14.47 9.36 -49.62
N LYS A 200 -15.24 9.38 -50.74
CA LYS A 200 -15.15 10.41 -51.75
C LYS A 200 -15.73 11.72 -51.24
N ALA A 201 -15.50 12.80 -52.00
CA ALA A 201 -16.04 14.13 -51.66
C ALA A 201 -17.58 14.17 -51.56
N ASP A 202 -18.26 13.28 -52.26
CA ASP A 202 -19.74 13.12 -52.22
C ASP A 202 -20.22 12.27 -51.04
N GLY A 203 -19.33 11.81 -50.19
CA GLY A 203 -19.67 10.97 -49.03
C GLY A 203 -19.71 9.46 -49.34
N THR A 204 -19.55 9.05 -50.60
CA THR A 204 -19.56 7.61 -50.96
C THR A 204 -18.36 6.88 -50.39
N VAL A 205 -18.60 5.82 -49.64
CA VAL A 205 -17.56 4.94 -49.12
C VAL A 205 -17.10 3.98 -50.22
N VAL A 206 -15.81 3.96 -50.51
CA VAL A 206 -15.20 3.14 -51.58
C VAL A 206 -14.34 2.00 -51.02
N GLY A 207 -14.19 1.92 -49.70
CA GLY A 207 -13.42 0.89 -49.01
C GLY A 207 -13.03 1.32 -47.61
N VAL A 208 -12.09 0.64 -47.03
CA VAL A 208 -11.55 0.90 -45.67
C VAL A 208 -10.05 0.97 -45.70
N LEU A 209 -9.47 1.97 -45.06
CA LEU A 209 -8.07 1.98 -44.66
C LEU A 209 -7.97 1.40 -43.25
N ALA A 210 -7.19 0.33 -43.08
CA ALA A 210 -7.09 -0.40 -41.85
C ALA A 210 -5.65 -0.64 -41.45
N ALA A 211 -5.35 -0.55 -40.15
CA ALA A 211 -4.04 -0.83 -39.61
C ALA A 211 -4.12 -1.69 -38.34
N HIS A 212 -3.21 -2.66 -38.24
CA HIS A 212 -2.91 -3.40 -37.02
C HIS A 212 -1.61 -2.86 -36.45
N TYR A 213 -1.65 -2.33 -35.23
CA TYR A 213 -0.46 -1.90 -34.49
C TYR A 213 -0.04 -2.98 -33.51
N SER A 214 1.25 -3.34 -33.53
CA SER A 214 1.80 -4.31 -32.57
C SER A 214 1.63 -3.81 -31.13
N TRP A 215 1.16 -4.66 -30.22
CA TRP A 215 1.01 -4.31 -28.82
C TRP A 215 2.34 -4.10 -28.08
N GLU A 216 3.48 -4.43 -28.72
CA GLU A 216 4.82 -4.26 -28.16
C GLU A 216 5.13 -2.80 -27.77
N TRP A 217 4.50 -1.80 -28.41
CA TRP A 217 4.68 -0.41 -28.02
C TRP A 217 4.20 -0.14 -26.57
N ALA A 218 3.19 -0.86 -26.08
CA ALA A 218 2.74 -0.71 -24.71
C ALA A 218 3.76 -1.30 -23.71
N HIS A 219 4.40 -2.40 -24.07
CA HIS A 219 5.52 -2.94 -23.30
C HIS A 219 6.71 -1.97 -23.25
N VAL A 220 7.03 -1.32 -24.38
CA VAL A 220 8.07 -0.27 -24.42
C VAL A 220 7.69 0.91 -23.52
N SER A 221 6.43 1.36 -23.56
CA SER A 221 5.94 2.44 -22.71
C SER A 221 6.07 2.12 -21.22
N ILE A 222 5.75 0.90 -20.82
CA ILE A 222 5.93 0.44 -19.43
C ILE A 222 7.42 0.41 -19.08
N ARG A 223 8.28 -0.18 -19.91
CA ARG A 223 9.73 -0.23 -19.66
C ARG A 223 10.32 1.15 -19.46
N GLN A 224 10.00 2.11 -20.34
CA GLN A 224 10.46 3.50 -20.22
C GLN A 224 9.99 4.18 -18.94
N LEU A 225 8.80 3.86 -18.46
CA LEU A 225 8.26 4.41 -17.22
C LEU A 225 8.90 3.79 -15.97
N ILE A 226 9.23 2.50 -16.00
CA ILE A 226 9.79 1.76 -14.85
C ILE A 226 11.33 1.89 -14.79
N GLU A 227 12.02 1.97 -15.92
CA GLU A 227 13.49 2.00 -15.98
C GLU A 227 14.13 3.05 -15.05
N PRO A 228 13.61 4.30 -14.93
CA PRO A 228 14.13 5.27 -13.98
C PRO A 228 13.85 4.92 -12.51
N LEU A 229 13.01 3.92 -12.25
CA LEU A 229 12.51 3.54 -10.91
C LEU A 229 13.12 2.23 -10.41
N THR A 230 14.32 1.88 -10.85
CA THR A 230 15.03 0.63 -10.52
C THR A 230 15.21 0.41 -9.01
N ASP A 231 15.25 1.48 -8.22
CA ASP A 231 15.33 1.41 -6.75
C ASP A 231 14.01 0.98 -6.08
N ARG A 232 12.89 1.01 -6.80
CA ARG A 232 11.58 0.61 -6.28
C ARG A 232 11.36 -0.90 -6.38
N LYS A 233 11.95 -1.62 -5.43
CA LYS A 233 11.80 -3.09 -5.34
C LYS A 233 10.34 -3.49 -5.25
N GLY A 234 9.95 -4.47 -6.08
CA GLY A 234 8.60 -5.05 -6.06
C GLY A 234 7.51 -4.18 -6.70
N LEU A 235 7.86 -3.07 -7.37
CA LEU A 235 6.91 -2.32 -8.18
C LEU A 235 6.47 -3.18 -9.38
N THR A 236 5.17 -3.32 -9.56
CA THR A 236 4.55 -4.04 -10.68
C THR A 236 3.49 -3.16 -11.31
N LEU A 237 3.49 -3.08 -12.65
CA LEU A 237 2.45 -2.41 -13.42
C LEU A 237 1.61 -3.44 -14.16
N TYR A 238 0.29 -3.21 -14.19
CA TYR A 238 -0.66 -3.98 -14.96
C TYR A 238 -1.42 -3.03 -15.89
N ILE A 239 -1.72 -3.51 -17.09
CA ILE A 239 -2.73 -2.92 -17.97
C ILE A 239 -3.85 -3.95 -18.08
N LEU A 240 -5.05 -3.54 -17.79
CA LEU A 240 -6.25 -4.38 -17.86
C LEU A 240 -7.14 -3.90 -18.99
N SER A 241 -7.81 -4.82 -19.65
CA SER A 241 -8.95 -4.52 -20.54
C SER A 241 -10.17 -4.05 -19.75
N ALA A 242 -11.20 -3.60 -20.45
CA ALA A 242 -12.43 -3.12 -19.84
C ALA A 242 -13.14 -4.17 -18.96
N ASP A 243 -12.98 -5.46 -19.25
CA ASP A 243 -13.51 -6.59 -18.47
C ASP A 243 -12.60 -7.02 -17.30
N GLY A 244 -11.45 -6.37 -17.13
CA GLY A 244 -10.48 -6.66 -16.06
C GLY A 244 -9.48 -7.76 -16.37
N THR A 245 -9.41 -8.24 -17.61
CA THR A 245 -8.38 -9.20 -18.06
C THR A 245 -7.02 -8.50 -18.15
N VAL A 246 -5.98 -9.12 -17.63
CA VAL A 246 -4.61 -8.60 -17.69
C VAL A 246 -4.07 -8.68 -19.12
N LEU A 247 -3.86 -7.51 -19.73
CA LEU A 247 -3.24 -7.39 -21.05
C LEU A 247 -1.72 -7.36 -20.95
N ILE A 248 -1.18 -6.64 -19.95
CA ILE A 248 0.24 -6.60 -19.60
C ILE A 248 0.38 -6.70 -18.09
N GLY A 249 1.34 -7.47 -17.63
CA GLY A 249 1.68 -7.73 -16.23
C GLY A 249 2.71 -8.84 -16.13
N PRO A 250 2.88 -9.44 -14.95
CA PRO A 250 3.67 -10.68 -14.82
C PRO A 250 3.10 -11.79 -15.71
N ASP A 251 3.97 -12.58 -16.33
CA ASP A 251 3.59 -13.63 -17.31
C ASP A 251 2.51 -14.57 -16.79
N SER A 252 2.56 -14.92 -15.51
CA SER A 252 1.58 -15.79 -14.85
C SER A 252 0.16 -15.20 -14.78
N ALA A 253 0.03 -13.88 -14.92
CA ALA A 253 -1.23 -13.14 -14.82
C ALA A 253 -1.83 -12.78 -16.20
N VAL A 254 -1.02 -12.67 -17.24
CA VAL A 254 -1.46 -12.26 -18.59
C VAL A 254 -2.54 -13.21 -19.12
N GLY A 255 -3.60 -12.62 -19.69
CA GLY A 255 -4.75 -13.35 -20.23
C GLY A 255 -5.75 -13.85 -19.17
N LYS A 256 -5.53 -13.56 -17.89
CA LYS A 256 -6.42 -13.89 -16.79
C LYS A 256 -7.02 -12.65 -16.17
N PRO A 257 -8.19 -12.71 -15.54
CA PRO A 257 -8.70 -11.62 -14.74
C PRO A 257 -7.71 -11.28 -13.61
N LEU A 258 -7.52 -9.98 -13.35
CA LEU A 258 -6.77 -9.57 -12.17
C LEU A 258 -7.50 -10.14 -10.93
N PRO A 259 -6.78 -10.77 -9.96
CA PRO A 259 -7.42 -11.41 -8.82
C PRO A 259 -8.12 -10.44 -7.85
N VAL A 260 -8.04 -9.14 -8.11
CA VAL A 260 -8.77 -8.10 -7.37
C VAL A 260 -10.03 -7.74 -8.15
N PRO A 261 -11.24 -7.74 -7.53
CA PRO A 261 -12.46 -7.35 -8.22
C PRO A 261 -12.35 -5.95 -8.83
N THR A 262 -12.71 -5.81 -10.10
CA THR A 262 -12.66 -4.51 -10.83
C THR A 262 -13.50 -3.44 -10.14
N SER A 263 -14.59 -3.81 -9.45
CA SER A 263 -15.41 -2.91 -8.64
C SER A 263 -14.65 -2.23 -7.49
N ARG A 264 -13.52 -2.77 -7.07
CA ARG A 264 -12.61 -2.17 -6.06
C ARG A 264 -11.52 -1.29 -6.68
N LEU A 265 -11.29 -1.43 -7.99
CA LEU A 265 -10.32 -0.63 -8.73
C LEU A 265 -10.92 0.75 -9.03
N ARG A 266 -10.83 1.67 -8.08
CA ARG A 266 -11.25 3.08 -8.27
C ARG A 266 -10.01 3.94 -8.49
N ASP A 267 -10.16 5.01 -9.28
CA ASP A 267 -9.09 6.01 -9.43
C ASP A 267 -8.61 6.49 -8.06
N GLY A 268 -7.28 6.51 -7.89
CA GLY A 268 -6.64 6.82 -6.62
C GLY A 268 -5.83 5.65 -6.10
N TRP A 269 -5.54 5.66 -4.79
CA TRP A 269 -4.78 4.58 -4.17
C TRP A 269 -5.54 3.89 -3.04
N SER A 270 -5.19 2.64 -2.81
CA SER A 270 -5.67 1.83 -1.68
C SER A 270 -4.55 0.97 -1.12
N SER A 271 -4.74 0.47 0.10
CA SER A 271 -3.89 -0.57 0.69
C SER A 271 -4.78 -1.74 1.06
N GLU A 272 -4.63 -2.85 0.35
CA GLU A 272 -5.53 -4.00 0.46
C GLU A 272 -4.76 -5.32 0.45
N VAL A 273 -5.34 -6.34 1.11
CA VAL A 273 -4.83 -7.71 1.04
C VAL A 273 -5.31 -8.34 -0.27
N TRP A 274 -4.39 -8.81 -1.08
CA TRP A 274 -4.68 -9.55 -2.30
C TRP A 274 -4.87 -11.04 -2.01
N PRO A 275 -5.42 -11.83 -2.94
CA PRO A 275 -5.68 -13.25 -2.74
C PRO A 275 -4.46 -14.13 -2.43
N ASP A 276 -3.27 -13.66 -2.72
CA ASP A 276 -2.00 -14.27 -2.32
C ASP A 276 -1.67 -14.08 -0.82
N GLY A 277 -2.53 -13.38 -0.08
CA GLY A 277 -2.36 -13.06 1.34
C GLY A 277 -1.40 -11.89 1.61
N VAL A 278 -0.85 -11.27 0.58
CA VAL A 278 0.05 -10.12 0.70
C VAL A 278 -0.73 -8.81 0.65
N THR A 279 -0.41 -7.88 1.54
CA THR A 279 -0.93 -6.51 1.47
C THR A 279 -0.14 -5.72 0.44
N TYR A 280 -0.85 -5.06 -0.48
CA TYR A 280 -0.26 -4.18 -1.48
C TYR A 280 -0.73 -2.74 -1.31
N VAL A 281 0.18 -1.79 -1.55
CA VAL A 281 -0.17 -0.40 -1.83
C VAL A 281 -0.37 -0.30 -3.33
N THR A 282 -1.58 0.06 -3.74
CA THR A 282 -2.02 0.01 -5.14
C THR A 282 -2.53 1.37 -5.57
N GLY A 283 -2.03 1.87 -6.70
CA GLY A 283 -2.55 3.05 -7.39
C GLY A 283 -3.27 2.63 -8.67
N VAL A 284 -4.42 3.21 -8.94
CA VAL A 284 -5.29 2.87 -10.08
C VAL A 284 -5.63 4.10 -10.89
N ALA A 285 -5.65 3.95 -12.21
CA ALA A 285 -6.15 4.96 -13.13
C ALA A 285 -6.87 4.31 -14.32
N HIS A 286 -8.05 4.83 -14.65
CA HIS A 286 -8.77 4.42 -15.85
C HIS A 286 -8.41 5.33 -17.03
N GLY A 287 -8.24 4.73 -18.20
CA GLY A 287 -8.19 5.46 -19.47
C GLY A 287 -9.52 6.16 -19.71
N LYS A 288 -9.46 7.45 -20.02
CA LYS A 288 -10.63 8.31 -20.22
C LYS A 288 -10.83 8.70 -21.69
N GLY A 289 -9.92 8.18 -22.53
CA GLY A 289 -9.80 8.65 -23.89
C GLY A 289 -9.17 10.05 -23.98
N LEU A 290 -9.11 10.58 -25.19
CA LEU A 290 -8.56 11.89 -25.48
C LEU A 290 -9.26 12.49 -26.70
N HIS A 291 -9.68 13.76 -26.59
CA HIS A 291 -10.42 14.46 -27.66
C HIS A 291 -11.66 13.66 -28.13
N ASP A 292 -11.68 13.25 -29.39
CA ASP A 292 -12.75 12.46 -30.05
C ASP A 292 -12.54 10.93 -29.89
N TYR A 293 -11.44 10.49 -29.30
CA TYR A 293 -11.21 9.10 -28.94
C TYR A 293 -11.79 8.80 -27.55
N ALA A 294 -12.84 7.99 -27.51
CA ALA A 294 -13.55 7.68 -26.26
C ALA A 294 -12.78 6.80 -25.28
N GLY A 295 -11.63 6.22 -25.72
CA GLY A 295 -10.89 5.23 -24.95
C GLY A 295 -11.42 3.81 -25.16
N LEU A 296 -10.58 2.82 -24.83
CA LEU A 296 -10.93 1.39 -24.86
C LEU A 296 -11.32 0.85 -23.47
N GLY A 297 -11.44 1.74 -22.46
CA GLY A 297 -11.78 1.34 -21.08
C GLY A 297 -10.64 0.64 -20.35
N TRP A 298 -9.41 0.81 -20.80
CA TRP A 298 -8.25 0.22 -20.15
C TRP A 298 -8.05 0.79 -18.76
N THR A 299 -7.66 -0.09 -17.84
CA THR A 299 -7.32 0.28 -16.46
C THR A 299 -5.85 -0.02 -16.21
N VAL A 300 -5.12 0.97 -15.71
CA VAL A 300 -3.74 0.81 -15.27
C VAL A 300 -3.69 0.67 -13.77
N VAL A 301 -2.98 -0.35 -13.31
CA VAL A 301 -2.77 -0.64 -11.89
C VAL A 301 -1.27 -0.68 -11.61
N ALA A 302 -0.82 0.17 -10.69
CA ALA A 302 0.54 0.16 -10.16
C ALA A 302 0.48 -0.40 -8.74
N SER A 303 1.23 -1.45 -8.43
CA SER A 303 1.20 -2.09 -7.11
C SER A 303 2.59 -2.34 -6.56
N GLN A 304 2.71 -2.27 -5.23
CA GLN A 304 3.94 -2.59 -4.52
C GLN A 304 3.61 -3.27 -3.18
N PRO A 305 4.30 -4.36 -2.79
CA PRO A 305 4.06 -5.01 -1.50
C PRO A 305 4.29 -4.06 -0.33
N ALA A 306 3.30 -3.94 0.55
CA ALA A 306 3.33 -3.07 1.73
C ALA A 306 4.50 -3.40 2.66
N GLY A 307 4.89 -4.68 2.76
CA GLY A 307 6.06 -5.09 3.53
C GLY A 307 7.37 -4.45 3.07
N ILE A 308 7.52 -4.22 1.76
CA ILE A 308 8.67 -3.51 1.20
C ILE A 308 8.57 -2.01 1.48
N VAL A 309 7.39 -1.43 1.27
CA VAL A 309 7.10 -0.01 1.53
C VAL A 309 7.42 0.35 2.98
N TYR A 310 6.95 -0.46 3.94
CA TYR A 310 7.10 -0.17 5.37
C TYR A 310 8.41 -0.69 5.99
N ALA A 311 9.26 -1.38 5.24
CA ALA A 311 10.49 -1.99 5.79
C ALA A 311 11.38 -0.97 6.50
N GLN A 312 11.53 0.24 5.95
CA GLN A 312 12.34 1.31 6.53
C GLN A 312 11.70 1.87 7.81
N THR A 313 10.39 2.09 7.82
CA THR A 313 9.64 2.56 8.99
C THR A 313 9.68 1.54 10.13
N ASN A 314 9.58 0.25 9.81
CA ASN A 314 9.68 -0.82 10.78
C ASN A 314 11.08 -0.92 11.41
N ARG A 315 12.13 -0.71 10.62
CA ARG A 315 13.51 -0.62 11.15
C ARG A 315 13.68 0.57 12.07
N LEU A 316 13.16 1.74 11.70
CA LEU A 316 13.20 2.93 12.55
C LEU A 316 12.48 2.70 13.89
N ARG A 317 11.28 2.11 13.84
CA ARG A 317 10.53 1.73 15.04
C ARG A 317 11.31 0.77 15.94
N ALA A 318 11.92 -0.26 15.38
CA ALA A 318 12.77 -1.19 16.11
C ALA A 318 13.96 -0.48 16.76
N THR A 319 14.62 0.43 16.05
CA THR A 319 15.75 1.23 16.58
C THR A 319 15.31 2.12 17.74
N ILE A 320 14.16 2.78 17.66
CA ILE A 320 13.61 3.62 18.74
C ILE A 320 13.36 2.75 19.99
N VAL A 321 12.72 1.60 19.83
CA VAL A 321 12.39 0.71 20.96
C VAL A 321 13.67 0.12 21.58
N THR A 322 14.61 -0.35 20.79
CA THR A 322 15.86 -0.96 21.30
C THR A 322 16.76 0.06 21.98
N SER A 323 16.94 1.26 21.39
CA SER A 323 17.73 2.33 22.04
C SER A 323 17.06 2.81 23.34
N GLY A 324 15.75 2.90 23.38
CA GLY A 324 15.00 3.24 24.59
C GLY A 324 15.13 2.18 25.69
N ALA A 325 15.14 0.90 25.33
CA ALA A 325 15.35 -0.18 26.28
C ALA A 325 16.78 -0.13 26.89
N VAL A 326 17.79 0.13 26.07
CA VAL A 326 19.19 0.30 26.52
C VAL A 326 19.31 1.50 27.47
N LEU A 327 18.71 2.64 27.13
CA LEU A 327 18.70 3.82 27.98
C LEU A 327 17.96 3.57 29.32
N ALA A 328 16.82 2.89 29.27
CA ALA A 328 16.06 2.54 30.47
C ALA A 328 16.89 1.66 31.42
N LEU A 329 17.60 0.66 30.88
CA LEU A 329 18.51 -0.17 31.66
C LEU A 329 19.64 0.66 32.28
N LEU A 330 20.30 1.53 31.49
CA LEU A 330 21.39 2.38 31.96
C LEU A 330 20.93 3.30 33.11
N PHE A 331 19.84 4.02 32.90
CA PHE A 331 19.29 4.91 33.94
C PHE A 331 18.78 4.17 35.17
N SER A 332 18.25 2.95 35.02
CA SER A 332 17.87 2.09 36.16
C SER A 332 19.06 1.67 37.00
N VAL A 333 20.18 1.32 36.35
CA VAL A 333 21.43 1.03 37.04
C VAL A 333 21.98 2.25 37.77
N ILE A 334 22.02 3.40 37.11
CA ILE A 334 22.45 4.67 37.74
C ILE A 334 21.54 5.01 38.94
N GLY A 335 20.20 4.91 38.76
CA GLY A 335 19.22 5.14 39.82
C GLY A 335 19.38 4.20 41.00
N TRP A 336 19.70 2.90 40.75
CA TRP A 336 19.99 1.93 41.77
C TRP A 336 21.19 2.33 42.65
N PHE A 337 22.28 2.77 42.02
CA PHE A 337 23.48 3.21 42.73
C PHE A 337 23.23 4.52 43.49
N ALA A 338 22.59 5.51 42.87
CA ALA A 338 22.25 6.78 43.48
C ALA A 338 21.31 6.59 44.69
N ALA A 339 20.23 5.82 44.52
CA ALA A 339 19.33 5.49 45.63
C ALA A 339 20.05 4.74 46.75
N GLY A 340 21.06 3.94 46.40
CA GLY A 340 21.91 3.24 47.37
C GLY A 340 22.74 4.17 48.28
N ARG A 341 23.23 5.27 47.72
CA ARG A 341 23.99 6.28 48.51
C ARG A 341 23.10 7.02 49.49
N ILE A 342 21.77 7.09 49.24
CA ILE A 342 20.80 7.75 50.13
C ILE A 342 20.19 6.73 51.13
N ALA A 343 19.77 5.58 50.64
CA ALA A 343 19.07 4.59 51.43
C ALA A 343 19.91 3.92 52.54
N ARG A 344 21.20 3.70 52.29
CA ARG A 344 22.11 3.04 53.28
C ARG A 344 22.31 3.90 54.52
N PRO A 345 22.68 5.18 54.44
CA PRO A 345 22.81 6.04 55.61
C PRO A 345 21.52 6.22 56.37
N LEU A 346 20.40 6.40 55.67
CA LEU A 346 19.07 6.54 56.30
C LEU A 346 18.65 5.25 57.05
N GLY A 347 18.94 4.09 56.49
CA GLY A 347 18.69 2.81 57.17
C GLY A 347 19.52 2.67 58.47
N ALA A 348 20.79 3.02 58.41
CA ALA A 348 21.66 2.97 59.59
C ALA A 348 21.20 3.93 60.69
N ILE A 349 20.72 5.14 60.34
CA ILE A 349 20.15 6.07 61.34
C ILE A 349 18.85 5.49 61.93
N ALA A 350 17.96 4.94 61.05
CA ALA A 350 16.69 4.35 61.50
C ALA A 350 16.90 3.15 62.46
N ASP A 351 17.86 2.25 62.14
CA ASP A 351 18.22 1.13 62.96
C ASP A 351 18.76 1.58 64.35
N ALA A 352 19.63 2.60 64.36
CA ALA A 352 20.15 3.18 65.60
C ALA A 352 19.03 3.82 66.46
N ALA A 353 18.13 4.57 65.83
CA ALA A 353 16.97 5.17 66.50
C ALA A 353 16.00 4.10 67.06
N GLU A 354 15.77 3.00 66.35
CA GLU A 354 14.93 1.89 66.82
C GLU A 354 15.55 1.20 68.06
N ARG A 355 16.85 1.00 68.05
CA ARG A 355 17.58 0.40 69.19
C ARG A 355 17.56 1.29 70.42
N ILE A 356 17.73 2.60 70.25
CA ILE A 356 17.57 3.58 71.32
C ILE A 356 16.12 3.54 71.88
N GLY A 357 15.10 3.53 70.96
CA GLY A 357 13.71 3.43 71.39
C GLY A 357 13.34 2.14 72.11
N LYS A 358 14.09 1.08 71.93
CA LYS A 358 13.97 -0.20 72.65
C LYS A 358 14.71 -0.19 74.04
N GLY A 359 15.35 0.93 74.41
CA GLY A 359 16.03 1.10 75.69
C GLY A 359 17.46 0.59 75.69
N GLU A 360 18.09 0.26 74.59
CA GLU A 360 19.49 -0.11 74.51
C GLU A 360 20.38 1.11 74.87
N ARG A 361 21.21 0.99 75.90
CA ARG A 361 22.14 2.06 76.34
C ARG A 361 23.46 1.96 75.61
N GLY A 362 24.02 3.10 75.15
CA GLY A 362 25.33 3.14 74.51
C GLY A 362 25.30 2.87 72.99
N VAL A 363 24.17 2.99 72.35
CA VAL A 363 24.06 2.89 70.89
C VAL A 363 24.65 4.15 70.27
N ALA A 364 25.80 4.00 69.53
CA ALA A 364 26.37 5.09 68.82
C ALA A 364 25.56 5.40 67.54
N ILE A 365 25.13 6.62 67.35
CA ILE A 365 24.54 7.06 66.09
C ILE A 365 25.63 7.20 65.06
N PRO A 366 25.56 6.49 63.95
CA PRO A 366 26.66 6.44 62.96
C PRO A 366 26.89 7.84 62.36
N ASP A 367 28.16 8.19 62.17
CA ASP A 367 28.58 9.38 61.40
C ASP A 367 28.47 9.02 59.91
N VAL A 368 27.40 9.47 59.28
CA VAL A 368 27.12 9.07 57.92
C VAL A 368 27.44 10.23 56.96
N GLY A 369 28.41 9.98 56.07
CA GLY A 369 28.68 10.86 54.94
C GLY A 369 27.60 10.67 53.85
N GLY A 370 27.29 11.70 53.10
CA GLY A 370 26.31 11.65 52.03
C GLY A 370 25.76 13.04 51.68
N ALA A 371 24.48 13.13 51.38
CA ALA A 371 23.82 14.41 51.18
C ALA A 371 23.87 15.26 52.46
N ALA A 372 24.07 16.58 52.34
CA ALA A 372 24.25 17.50 53.46
C ALA A 372 23.10 17.42 54.47
N GLU A 373 21.88 17.13 54.03
CA GLU A 373 20.69 16.96 54.84
C GLU A 373 20.76 15.70 55.73
N ILE A 374 21.32 14.60 55.21
CA ILE A 374 21.48 13.37 55.97
C ILE A 374 22.56 13.53 57.03
N GLY A 375 23.65 14.23 56.73
CA GLY A 375 24.70 14.57 57.68
C GLY A 375 24.16 15.45 58.84
N ARG A 376 23.38 16.46 58.54
CA ARG A 376 22.68 17.30 59.54
C ARG A 376 21.73 16.51 60.43
N LEU A 377 20.92 15.61 59.87
CA LEU A 377 20.03 14.76 60.60
C LEU A 377 20.81 13.84 61.59
N SER A 378 21.90 13.23 61.12
CA SER A 378 22.78 12.40 61.95
C SER A 378 23.43 13.19 63.10
N ALA A 379 23.85 14.45 62.87
CA ALA A 379 24.42 15.34 63.88
C ALA A 379 23.38 15.73 64.95
N SER A 380 22.17 16.11 64.51
CA SER A 380 21.07 16.53 65.47
C SER A 380 20.56 15.38 66.29
N LEU A 381 20.69 14.11 65.84
CA LEU A 381 20.34 12.95 66.66
C LEU A 381 21.42 12.52 67.63
N ARG A 382 22.65 13.03 67.52
CA ARG A 382 23.77 12.82 68.45
C ARG A 382 23.77 13.79 69.65
N GLU A 383 23.16 14.96 69.49
CA GLU A 383 22.95 15.91 70.56
C GLU A 383 21.80 15.49 71.48
#